data_eb2790c6d631dd6b37e4f5cd643766c2
#
_entry.id   eb2790c6d631dd6b37e4f5cd643766c2
#
_cell.length_a   1.000
_cell.length_b   1.000
_cell.length_c   1.000
_cell.angle_alpha   90.00
_cell.angle_beta   90.00
_cell.angle_gamma   90.00
#
_symmetry.space_group_name_H-M   'P 1'
#
loop_
_entity.id
_entity.type
_entity.pdbx_description
1 polymer ?
#
loop_
_entity_poly.entity_id
_entity_poly.type
_entity_poly.pdbx_seq_one_letter_code
_entity_poly.pdbx_strand_id
1 'polypeptide(L)'
;MNLRRALLITACLLPCAAGTAVAQFQPPAPAQPQGEPPPCVKGFLTLRNEAAQKASAIRVASARHAPANEACALFNAFSAAEGKMIKYAEDNAVWCGIPPEVLTGIKKEHGKTTEIRIRVCQAAAAPARPAAPSLSDALGSPIPDANNIKTGRGTYDTLTGTPLAK
;
A
#
# COMPACT_ATOMS: atom_id res chain seq x y z
N MET A 1 6.77 50.87 11.59
CA MET A 1 7.63 51.71 12.49
C MET A 1 8.83 50.89 12.89
N ASN A 2 10.01 51.47 12.59
CA ASN A 2 11.38 51.07 12.99
C ASN A 2 11.97 49.88 12.15
N LEU A 3 12.63 50.07 11.09
CA LEU A 3 13.80 50.91 10.64
C LEU A 3 15.02 50.75 11.57
N ARG A 4 16.12 50.26 10.96
CA ARG A 4 17.52 50.38 11.37
C ARG A 4 18.12 49.26 12.20
N ARG A 5 18.98 48.53 11.47
CA ARG A 5 20.39 48.23 11.80
C ARG A 5 20.96 47.50 10.58
N ALA A 6 21.58 48.20 9.64
CA ALA A 6 22.95 48.72 9.61
C ALA A 6 24.00 47.60 9.63
N LEU A 7 24.48 47.31 8.39
CA LEU A 7 25.88 47.14 7.95
C LEU A 7 26.87 46.60 9.00
N LEU A 8 27.43 45.40 8.73
CA LEU A 8 28.85 45.15 8.83
C LEU A 8 29.27 44.21 7.69
N ILE A 9 29.85 44.84 6.66
CA ILE A 9 30.58 44.18 5.59
C ILE A 9 31.92 43.77 6.16
N THR A 10 32.13 42.49 6.43
CA THR A 10 33.45 41.94 6.69
C THR A 10 33.90 41.19 5.44
N ALA A 11 34.73 41.87 4.66
CA ALA A 11 35.42 41.29 3.53
C ALA A 11 36.45 40.27 4.03
N CYS A 12 36.14 38.98 3.90
CA CYS A 12 37.13 37.91 4.03
C CYS A 12 37.69 37.61 2.64
N LEU A 13 38.82 38.20 2.35
CA LEU A 13 39.72 37.83 1.27
C LEU A 13 40.29 36.43 1.61
N LEU A 14 39.71 35.37 1.02
CA LEU A 14 40.34 34.06 0.99
C LEU A 14 41.13 33.93 -0.32
N PRO A 15 42.40 33.51 -0.27
CA PRO A 15 43.18 33.23 -1.48
C PRO A 15 42.59 32.04 -2.21
N CYS A 16 42.28 32.21 -3.49
CA CYS A 16 42.01 31.11 -4.44
C CYS A 16 43.25 30.22 -4.54
N ALA A 17 43.28 29.14 -3.76
CA ALA A 17 44.15 28.02 -4.08
C ALA A 17 43.52 27.32 -5.31
N ALA A 18 44.15 27.53 -6.48
CA ALA A 18 43.86 26.82 -7.70
C ALA A 18 44.25 25.33 -7.51
N GLY A 19 43.36 24.57 -6.93
CA GLY A 19 43.44 23.12 -6.92
C GLY A 19 43.13 22.63 -8.32
N THR A 20 44.16 22.15 -9.05
CA THR A 20 44.01 21.41 -10.28
C THR A 20 43.18 20.15 -9.97
N ALA A 21 41.89 20.19 -10.28
CA ALA A 21 41.06 19.00 -10.31
C ALA A 21 41.61 18.08 -11.40
N VAL A 22 42.45 17.14 -11.05
CA VAL A 22 42.79 16.01 -11.90
C VAL A 22 41.49 15.20 -12.03
N ALA A 23 40.80 15.41 -13.14
CA ALA A 23 39.72 14.51 -13.54
C ALA A 23 40.32 13.11 -13.58
N GLN A 24 40.04 12.30 -12.56
CA GLN A 24 40.38 10.90 -12.59
C GLN A 24 39.55 10.29 -13.73
N PHE A 25 40.18 10.09 -14.88
CA PHE A 25 39.67 9.24 -15.92
C PHE A 25 39.65 7.82 -15.34
N GLN A 26 38.53 7.49 -14.70
CA GLN A 26 38.21 6.14 -14.30
C GLN A 26 37.93 5.40 -15.61
N PRO A 27 38.78 4.44 -16.01
CA PRO A 27 38.49 3.68 -17.23
C PRO A 27 37.08 3.11 -17.09
N PRO A 28 36.24 3.16 -18.16
CA PRO A 28 34.93 2.54 -18.11
C PRO A 28 35.12 1.10 -17.63
N ALA A 29 34.37 0.74 -16.57
CA ALA A 29 34.37 -0.64 -16.10
C ALA A 29 34.11 -1.54 -17.30
N PRO A 30 34.87 -2.63 -17.46
CA PRO A 30 34.68 -3.51 -18.60
C PRO A 30 33.20 -3.87 -18.66
N ALA A 31 32.58 -3.59 -19.81
CA ALA A 31 31.17 -3.96 -20.04
C ALA A 31 31.13 -5.47 -19.80
N GLN A 32 30.39 -5.87 -18.76
CA GLN A 32 30.12 -7.28 -18.50
C GLN A 32 29.51 -7.82 -19.80
N PRO A 33 30.03 -8.93 -20.35
CA PRO A 33 29.47 -9.50 -21.55
C PRO A 33 27.98 -9.71 -21.27
N GLN A 34 27.13 -9.08 -22.07
CA GLN A 34 25.67 -9.28 -22.06
C GLN A 34 25.41 -10.68 -22.65
N GLY A 35 25.93 -11.69 -21.97
CA GLY A 35 25.61 -13.07 -22.24
C GLY A 35 24.19 -13.34 -21.77
N GLU A 36 23.50 -14.24 -22.45
CA GLU A 36 22.20 -14.75 -22.00
C GLU A 36 22.32 -15.18 -20.52
N PRO A 37 21.38 -14.76 -19.65
CA PRO A 37 21.47 -15.11 -18.25
C PRO A 37 21.49 -16.63 -18.07
N PRO A 38 22.21 -17.15 -17.06
CA PRO A 38 22.25 -18.57 -16.77
C PRO A 38 20.86 -19.19 -16.75
N PRO A 39 20.68 -20.45 -17.15
CA PRO A 39 19.36 -21.07 -17.24
C PRO A 39 18.52 -20.95 -15.97
N CYS A 40 19.13 -21.03 -14.80
CA CYS A 40 18.46 -20.86 -13.51
C CYS A 40 17.95 -19.43 -13.31
N VAL A 41 18.70 -18.42 -13.71
CA VAL A 41 18.26 -17.01 -13.64
C VAL A 41 17.12 -16.77 -14.62
N LYS A 42 17.19 -17.33 -15.82
CA LYS A 42 16.12 -17.23 -16.83
C LYS A 42 14.80 -17.81 -16.32
N GLY A 43 14.84 -19.00 -15.70
CA GLY A 43 13.65 -19.62 -15.09
C GLY A 43 13.06 -18.79 -13.98
N PHE A 44 13.89 -18.25 -13.09
CA PHE A 44 13.45 -17.34 -12.03
C PHE A 44 12.82 -16.06 -12.56
N LEU A 45 13.45 -15.43 -13.56
CA LEU A 45 12.93 -14.20 -14.17
C LEU A 45 11.56 -14.41 -14.82
N THR A 46 11.34 -15.57 -15.45
CA THR A 46 10.03 -15.91 -16.02
C THR A 46 8.95 -15.94 -14.95
N LEU A 47 9.19 -16.63 -13.84
CA LEU A 47 8.22 -16.71 -12.73
C LEU A 47 8.03 -15.35 -12.03
N ARG A 48 9.12 -14.58 -11.87
CA ARG A 48 9.04 -13.20 -11.36
C ARG A 48 8.18 -12.31 -12.25
N ASN A 49 8.31 -12.43 -13.56
CA ASN A 49 7.50 -11.66 -14.50
C ASN A 49 6.02 -12.09 -14.45
N GLU A 50 5.73 -13.39 -14.29
CA GLU A 50 4.36 -13.87 -14.05
C GLU A 50 3.77 -13.21 -12.79
N ALA A 51 4.49 -13.24 -11.67
CA ALA A 51 4.06 -12.59 -10.43
C ALA A 51 3.87 -11.07 -10.61
N ALA A 52 4.78 -10.39 -11.31
CA ALA A 52 4.69 -8.96 -11.58
C ALA A 52 3.44 -8.59 -12.42
N GLN A 53 3.05 -9.43 -13.38
CA GLN A 53 1.81 -9.24 -14.15
C GLN A 53 0.58 -9.36 -13.23
N LYS A 54 0.54 -10.33 -12.32
CA LYS A 54 -0.55 -10.46 -11.34
C LYS A 54 -0.61 -9.27 -10.39
N ALA A 55 0.55 -8.78 -9.90
CA ALA A 55 0.62 -7.57 -9.10
C ALA A 55 0.11 -6.32 -9.87
N SER A 56 0.41 -6.23 -11.17
CA SER A 56 -0.10 -5.14 -12.02
C SER A 56 -1.64 -5.19 -12.12
N ALA A 57 -2.21 -6.38 -12.29
CA ALA A 57 -3.67 -6.53 -12.34
C ALA A 57 -4.35 -6.07 -11.03
N ILE A 58 -3.74 -6.33 -9.86
CA ILE A 58 -4.22 -5.82 -8.58
C ILE A 58 -4.21 -4.29 -8.56
N ARG A 59 -3.13 -3.64 -9.03
CA ARG A 59 -3.05 -2.18 -9.08
C ARG A 59 -4.14 -1.57 -9.96
N VAL A 60 -4.37 -2.16 -11.14
CA VAL A 60 -5.44 -1.72 -12.06
C VAL A 60 -6.82 -1.86 -11.42
N ALA A 61 -7.09 -3.00 -10.78
CA ALA A 61 -8.34 -3.24 -10.07
C ALA A 61 -8.54 -2.27 -8.91
N SER A 62 -7.48 -1.98 -8.14
CA SER A 62 -7.51 -1.00 -7.06
C SER A 62 -7.83 0.41 -7.56
N ALA A 63 -7.20 0.84 -8.66
CA ALA A 63 -7.41 2.18 -9.23
C ALA A 63 -8.87 2.42 -9.68
N ARG A 64 -9.58 1.38 -10.12
CA ARG A 64 -11.00 1.45 -10.50
C ARG A 64 -11.96 1.05 -9.39
N HIS A 65 -11.48 0.88 -8.17
CA HIS A 65 -12.28 0.47 -7.01
C HIS A 65 -13.05 -0.85 -7.25
N ALA A 66 -12.36 -1.85 -7.78
CA ALA A 66 -12.95 -3.16 -8.06
C ALA A 66 -13.61 -3.77 -6.80
N PRO A 67 -14.69 -4.54 -6.97
CA PRO A 67 -15.36 -5.17 -5.86
C PRO A 67 -14.48 -6.21 -5.14
N ALA A 68 -14.76 -6.45 -3.87
CA ALA A 68 -13.93 -7.29 -3.00
C ALA A 68 -13.76 -8.74 -3.51
N ASN A 69 -14.77 -9.31 -4.15
CA ASN A 69 -14.68 -10.65 -4.74
C ASN A 69 -13.67 -10.73 -5.89
N GLU A 70 -13.61 -9.71 -6.74
CA GLU A 70 -12.60 -9.61 -7.79
C GLU A 70 -11.21 -9.39 -7.18
N ALA A 71 -11.08 -8.50 -6.21
CA ALA A 71 -9.82 -8.29 -5.50
C ALA A 71 -9.31 -9.59 -4.86
N CYS A 72 -10.18 -10.38 -4.21
CA CYS A 72 -9.83 -11.69 -3.65
C CYS A 72 -9.30 -12.65 -4.72
N ALA A 73 -9.95 -12.74 -5.87
CA ALA A 73 -9.50 -13.60 -6.97
C ALA A 73 -8.10 -13.19 -7.48
N LEU A 74 -7.85 -11.88 -7.62
CA LEU A 74 -6.56 -11.36 -8.04
C LEU A 74 -5.45 -11.62 -7.00
N PHE A 75 -5.73 -11.43 -5.72
CA PHE A 75 -4.76 -11.75 -4.66
C PHE A 75 -4.48 -13.24 -4.56
N ASN A 76 -5.45 -14.11 -4.79
CA ASN A 76 -5.23 -15.55 -4.87
C ASN A 76 -4.28 -15.89 -6.04
N ALA A 77 -4.50 -15.33 -7.22
CA ALA A 77 -3.66 -15.55 -8.39
C ALA A 77 -2.23 -15.03 -8.17
N PHE A 78 -2.07 -13.86 -7.54
CA PHE A 78 -0.77 -13.28 -7.22
C PHE A 78 -0.01 -14.12 -6.20
N SER A 79 -0.64 -14.48 -5.08
CA SER A 79 -0.04 -15.32 -4.05
C SER A 79 0.40 -16.69 -4.59
N ALA A 80 -0.38 -17.29 -5.49
CA ALA A 80 -0.01 -18.54 -6.16
C ALA A 80 1.22 -18.37 -7.07
N ALA A 81 1.32 -17.27 -7.80
CA ALA A 81 2.48 -16.98 -8.65
C ALA A 81 3.75 -16.74 -7.81
N GLU A 82 3.64 -15.99 -6.70
CA GLU A 82 4.77 -15.83 -5.75
C GLU A 82 5.21 -17.18 -5.18
N GLY A 83 4.27 -18.04 -4.78
CA GLY A 83 4.58 -19.37 -4.26
C GLY A 83 5.37 -20.23 -5.25
N LYS A 84 5.01 -20.20 -6.54
CA LYS A 84 5.78 -20.89 -7.60
C LYS A 84 7.19 -20.33 -7.71
N MET A 85 7.34 -19.00 -7.70
CA MET A 85 8.65 -18.34 -7.77
C MET A 85 9.54 -18.72 -6.58
N ILE A 86 8.98 -18.71 -5.37
CA ILE A 86 9.69 -19.09 -4.14
C ILE A 86 10.13 -20.55 -4.20
N LYS A 87 9.20 -21.45 -4.57
CA LYS A 87 9.53 -22.87 -4.71
C LYS A 87 10.66 -23.10 -5.70
N TYR A 88 10.60 -22.43 -6.85
CA TYR A 88 11.69 -22.51 -7.83
C TYR A 88 13.03 -22.02 -7.25
N ALA A 89 13.01 -20.91 -6.52
CA ALA A 89 14.22 -20.38 -5.90
C ALA A 89 14.79 -21.33 -4.82
N GLU A 90 13.93 -21.99 -4.04
CA GLU A 90 14.33 -23.00 -3.06
C GLU A 90 14.94 -24.23 -3.71
N ASP A 91 14.25 -24.79 -4.70
CA ASP A 91 14.69 -26.02 -5.40
C ASP A 91 16.02 -25.80 -6.13
N ASN A 92 16.34 -24.57 -6.51
CA ASN A 92 17.54 -24.23 -7.25
C ASN A 92 18.57 -23.42 -6.46
N ALA A 93 18.35 -23.21 -5.15
CA ALA A 93 19.16 -22.29 -4.34
C ALA A 93 20.67 -22.58 -4.43
N VAL A 94 21.05 -23.83 -4.23
CA VAL A 94 22.46 -24.25 -4.23
C VAL A 94 23.07 -24.11 -5.62
N TRP A 95 22.38 -24.59 -6.64
CA TRP A 95 22.90 -24.61 -8.01
C TRP A 95 22.96 -23.20 -8.64
N CYS A 96 22.00 -22.33 -8.29
CA CYS A 96 21.97 -20.94 -8.75
C CYS A 96 22.75 -19.97 -7.85
N GLY A 97 23.33 -20.45 -6.76
CA GLY A 97 24.03 -19.61 -5.79
C GLY A 97 23.14 -18.56 -5.13
N ILE A 98 21.88 -18.90 -4.85
CA ILE A 98 20.93 -17.97 -4.21
C ILE A 98 21.24 -17.91 -2.72
N PRO A 99 21.62 -16.73 -2.18
CA PRO A 99 21.92 -16.61 -0.76
C PRO A 99 20.69 -16.90 0.14
N PRO A 100 20.89 -17.53 1.30
CA PRO A 100 19.78 -17.85 2.24
C PRO A 100 18.97 -16.63 2.68
N GLU A 101 19.62 -15.47 2.82
CA GLU A 101 18.96 -14.20 3.17
C GLU A 101 18.01 -13.73 2.08
N VAL A 102 18.30 -13.97 0.81
CA VAL A 102 17.41 -13.67 -0.31
C VAL A 102 16.15 -14.52 -0.22
N LEU A 103 16.32 -15.85 0.01
CA LEU A 103 15.18 -16.76 0.20
C LEU A 103 14.33 -16.35 1.40
N THR A 104 14.96 -15.99 2.51
CA THR A 104 14.26 -15.51 3.71
C THR A 104 13.49 -14.24 3.41
N GLY A 105 14.09 -13.30 2.67
CA GLY A 105 13.46 -12.06 2.26
C GLY A 105 12.19 -12.28 1.43
N ILE A 106 12.27 -13.06 0.36
CA ILE A 106 11.10 -13.31 -0.52
C ILE A 106 9.98 -14.08 0.20
N LYS A 107 10.32 -15.01 1.09
CA LYS A 107 9.32 -15.71 1.94
C LYS A 107 8.61 -14.76 2.89
N LYS A 108 9.34 -13.83 3.50
CA LYS A 108 8.77 -12.82 4.39
C LYS A 108 7.77 -11.92 3.64
N GLU A 109 8.12 -11.46 2.43
CA GLU A 109 7.22 -10.65 1.61
C GLU A 109 5.97 -11.45 1.18
N HIS A 110 6.14 -12.71 0.79
CA HIS A 110 5.01 -13.61 0.51
C HIS A 110 4.10 -13.82 1.73
N GLY A 111 4.66 -13.88 2.92
CA GLY A 111 3.88 -13.92 4.18
C GLY A 111 2.94 -12.71 4.29
N LYS A 112 3.45 -11.50 4.04
CA LYS A 112 2.63 -10.27 4.03
C LYS A 112 1.53 -10.31 2.96
N THR A 113 1.87 -10.78 1.75
CA THR A 113 0.88 -10.97 0.67
C THR A 113 -0.23 -11.92 1.11
N THR A 114 0.11 -13.01 1.78
CA THR A 114 -0.85 -13.99 2.29
C THR A 114 -1.78 -13.39 3.34
N GLU A 115 -1.27 -12.58 4.26
CA GLU A 115 -2.09 -11.87 5.25
C GLU A 115 -3.07 -10.90 4.59
N ILE A 116 -2.62 -10.13 3.59
CA ILE A 116 -3.48 -9.22 2.83
C ILE A 116 -4.55 -10.00 2.09
N ARG A 117 -4.17 -11.09 1.40
CA ARG A 117 -5.09 -11.99 0.71
C ARG A 117 -6.20 -12.49 1.63
N ILE A 118 -5.85 -12.96 2.82
CA ILE A 118 -6.83 -13.45 3.80
C ILE A 118 -7.83 -12.34 4.14
N ARG A 119 -7.37 -11.14 4.48
CA ARG A 119 -8.24 -10.02 4.83
C ARG A 119 -9.16 -9.61 3.69
N VAL A 120 -8.63 -9.53 2.46
CA VAL A 120 -9.41 -9.18 1.28
C VAL A 120 -10.47 -10.23 0.98
N CYS A 121 -10.14 -11.52 1.08
CA CYS A 121 -11.08 -12.59 0.86
C CYS A 121 -12.14 -12.70 1.97
N GLN A 122 -11.79 -12.38 3.22
CA GLN A 122 -12.78 -12.26 4.30
C GLN A 122 -13.77 -11.12 4.03
N ALA A 123 -13.28 -9.97 3.56
CA ALA A 123 -14.14 -8.86 3.16
C ALA A 123 -15.06 -9.22 1.99
N ALA A 124 -14.58 -10.04 1.05
CA ALA A 124 -15.38 -10.54 -0.08
C ALA A 124 -16.47 -11.53 0.35
N ALA A 125 -16.22 -12.32 1.41
CA ALA A 125 -17.17 -13.28 1.96
C ALA A 125 -18.18 -12.64 2.93
N ALA A 126 -17.91 -11.44 3.41
CA ALA A 126 -18.82 -10.73 4.30
C ALA A 126 -20.13 -10.38 3.58
N PRO A 127 -21.30 -10.55 4.21
CA PRO A 127 -22.55 -10.10 3.63
C PRO A 127 -22.48 -8.62 3.29
N ALA A 128 -23.01 -8.24 2.13
CA ALA A 128 -23.04 -6.85 1.72
C ALA A 128 -23.75 -6.05 2.84
N ARG A 129 -23.06 -5.05 3.38
CA ARG A 129 -23.73 -4.14 4.32
C ARG A 129 -24.93 -3.56 3.58
N PRO A 130 -26.12 -3.54 4.21
CA PRO A 130 -27.23 -2.77 3.66
C PRO A 130 -26.70 -1.37 3.34
N ALA A 131 -27.00 -0.90 2.13
CA ALA A 131 -26.69 0.49 1.79
C ALA A 131 -27.25 1.37 2.90
N ALA A 132 -26.44 2.25 3.46
CA ALA A 132 -26.98 3.24 4.40
C ALA A 132 -28.19 3.89 3.72
N PRO A 133 -29.32 4.05 4.43
CA PRO A 133 -30.50 4.67 3.84
C PRO A 133 -30.07 5.98 3.18
N SER A 134 -30.53 6.18 1.95
CA SER A 134 -30.22 7.42 1.24
C SER A 134 -30.80 8.59 2.02
N LEU A 135 -30.25 9.78 1.84
CA LEU A 135 -30.82 10.99 2.45
C LEU A 135 -32.29 11.12 2.08
N SER A 136 -32.66 10.69 0.87
CA SER A 136 -34.05 10.64 0.40
C SER A 136 -34.90 9.64 1.17
N ASP A 137 -34.35 8.49 1.54
CA ASP A 137 -35.07 7.50 2.35
C ASP A 137 -35.22 7.99 3.79
N ALA A 138 -34.21 8.68 4.32
CA ALA A 138 -34.26 9.28 5.65
C ALA A 138 -35.23 10.45 5.73
N LEU A 139 -35.34 11.22 4.66
CA LEU A 139 -36.27 12.38 4.58
C LEU A 139 -37.67 11.97 4.11
N GLY A 140 -37.82 10.88 3.38
CA GLY A 140 -39.08 10.33 2.89
C GLY A 140 -39.72 9.32 3.82
N SER A 141 -39.06 8.90 4.90
CA SER A 141 -39.69 8.10 5.93
C SER A 141 -40.86 8.90 6.55
N PRO A 142 -42.07 8.34 6.61
CA PRO A 142 -43.17 9.02 7.25
C PRO A 142 -42.75 9.40 8.67
N ILE A 143 -42.85 10.69 8.97
CA ILE A 143 -42.61 11.21 10.33
C ILE A 143 -43.48 10.34 11.24
N PRO A 144 -42.92 9.69 12.29
CA PRO A 144 -43.74 8.90 13.20
C PRO A 144 -44.92 9.78 13.69
N ASP A 145 -46.11 9.27 13.51
CA ASP A 145 -47.31 9.98 13.96
C ASP A 145 -47.13 10.31 15.43
N ALA A 146 -47.29 11.58 15.78
CA ALA A 146 -47.13 12.09 17.15
C ALA A 146 -47.98 11.31 18.17
N ASN A 147 -49.05 10.68 17.70
CA ASN A 147 -49.91 9.82 18.53
C ASN A 147 -49.32 8.45 18.85
N ASN A 148 -48.27 8.03 18.17
CA ASN A 148 -47.61 6.73 18.39
C ASN A 148 -46.25 6.86 19.13
N ILE A 149 -45.88 8.07 19.50
CA ILE A 149 -44.71 8.30 20.35
C ILE A 149 -45.15 8.07 21.80
N LYS A 150 -44.90 6.86 22.32
CA LYS A 150 -44.94 6.61 23.75
C LYS A 150 -43.86 7.47 24.40
N THR A 151 -44.25 8.61 24.93
CA THR A 151 -43.39 9.45 25.74
C THR A 151 -42.94 8.69 26.97
N GLY A 152 -41.78 8.01 26.87
CA GLY A 152 -41.08 7.47 28.03
C GLY A 152 -40.46 8.63 28.80
N ARG A 153 -40.31 8.47 30.13
CA ARG A 153 -39.50 9.39 30.95
C ARG A 153 -38.16 9.61 30.28
N GLY A 154 -37.93 10.81 29.76
CA GLY A 154 -36.64 11.20 29.20
C GLY A 154 -36.65 11.78 27.78
N THR A 155 -37.76 11.91 27.07
CA THR A 155 -37.78 12.49 25.72
C THR A 155 -37.98 14.01 25.72
N TYR A 156 -39.16 14.51 26.04
CA TYR A 156 -39.42 15.97 25.97
C TYR A 156 -39.28 16.70 27.30
N ASP A 157 -39.50 16.02 28.44
CA ASP A 157 -39.43 16.66 29.76
C ASP A 157 -38.03 17.11 30.16
N THR A 158 -37.01 16.45 29.65
CA THR A 158 -35.60 16.84 29.89
C THR A 158 -35.14 17.98 28.98
N LEU A 159 -35.76 18.15 27.80
CA LEU A 159 -35.41 19.20 26.84
C LEU A 159 -36.12 20.53 27.14
N THR A 160 -37.25 20.50 27.80
CA THR A 160 -38.02 21.70 28.17
C THR A 160 -37.72 22.22 29.56
N GLY A 161 -36.80 21.60 30.30
CA GLY A 161 -36.39 22.10 31.62
C GLY A 161 -37.44 22.00 32.72
N THR A 162 -38.44 21.13 32.57
CA THR A 162 -39.45 20.89 33.61
C THR A 162 -38.78 20.21 34.81
N PRO A 163 -38.86 20.76 36.04
CA PRO A 163 -38.20 20.16 37.19
C PRO A 163 -38.79 18.79 37.49
N LEU A 164 -37.92 17.83 37.66
CA LEU A 164 -38.26 16.47 38.09
C LEU A 164 -39.10 16.54 39.36
N ALA A 165 -40.37 16.24 39.27
CA ALA A 165 -41.22 16.09 40.44
C ALA A 165 -40.66 15.01 41.35
N LYS A 166 -40.41 15.35 42.61
CA LYS A 166 -39.95 14.45 43.67
C LYS A 166 -40.92 13.33 43.89
#